data_c233ae207e44c31fd76b1c5a775588ae
#
_entry.id   c233ae207e44c31fd76b1c5a775588ae
#
_cell.length_a   1.000
_cell.length_b   1.000
_cell.length_c   1.000
_cell.angle_alpha   90.00
_cell.angle_beta   90.00
_cell.angle_gamma   90.00
#
_symmetry.space_group_name_H-M   'P 1'
#
loop_
_entity.id
_entity.type
_entity.pdbx_description
1 polymer ?
#
loop_
_entity_poly.entity_id
_entity_poly.type
_entity_poly.pdbx_seq_one_letter_code
_entity_poly.pdbx_strand_id
1 'polypeptide(L)'
;QNPVWNWLWFLVWIIGGIVAPIKAKKQQIEKGVKNYSDTLTSRIWSTVGFSAIAATAICLAFLLVKGIDAWPMMLAFALIIVPFAEVAQGIVFKETTLIVGGAIGLFAGLFTEACIAGDVELYASWYMPLFIIAFVAMMIIPGHILNHKARKEK
;
A
#
# COMPACT_ATOMS: atom_id res chain seq x y z
N GLN A 1 20.89 8.10 14.22
CA GLN A 1 19.68 7.24 14.24
C GLN A 1 20.14 5.80 14.33
N ASN A 2 19.57 5.06 15.29
CA ASN A 2 19.98 3.67 15.55
C ASN A 2 19.51 2.78 14.40
N PRO A 3 20.40 2.10 13.66
CA PRO A 3 20.02 1.29 12.49
C PRO A 3 19.07 0.12 12.84
N VAL A 4 18.97 -0.24 14.12
CA VAL A 4 18.09 -1.31 14.60
C VAL A 4 16.61 -1.03 14.32
N TRP A 5 16.17 0.23 14.35
CA TRP A 5 14.78 0.60 14.08
C TRP A 5 14.37 0.35 12.62
N ASN A 6 15.31 0.44 11.67
CA ASN A 6 15.02 0.16 10.27
C ASN A 6 14.74 -1.33 10.02
N TRP A 7 15.33 -2.22 10.83
CA TRP A 7 15.08 -3.67 10.74
C TRP A 7 13.70 -4.08 11.26
N LEU A 8 13.08 -3.30 12.15
CA LEU A 8 11.73 -3.55 12.64
C LEU A 8 10.70 -3.48 11.49
N TRP A 9 10.92 -2.61 10.49
CA TRP A 9 10.06 -2.54 9.31
C TRP A 9 10.09 -3.84 8.50
N PHE A 10 11.24 -4.49 8.37
CA PHE A 10 11.32 -5.79 7.71
C PHE A 10 10.52 -6.87 8.44
N LEU A 11 10.53 -6.87 9.78
CA LEU A 11 9.70 -7.79 10.55
C LEU A 11 8.21 -7.58 10.30
N VAL A 12 7.76 -6.32 10.23
CA VAL A 12 6.35 -6.00 9.90
C VAL A 12 5.99 -6.53 8.51
N TRP A 13 6.86 -6.36 7.51
CA TRP A 13 6.65 -6.87 6.17
C TRP A 13 6.63 -8.39 6.10
N ILE A 14 7.55 -9.06 6.78
CA ILE A 14 7.61 -10.53 6.84
C ILE A 14 6.35 -11.08 7.53
N ILE A 15 5.98 -10.54 8.69
CA ILE A 15 4.79 -10.96 9.43
C ILE A 15 3.53 -10.70 8.58
N GLY A 16 3.40 -9.52 7.99
CA GLY A 16 2.28 -9.18 7.11
C GLY A 16 2.20 -10.10 5.88
N GLY A 17 3.34 -10.35 5.23
CA GLY A 17 3.45 -11.22 4.06
C GLY A 17 3.12 -12.70 4.33
N ILE A 18 3.35 -13.18 5.55
CA ILE A 18 3.03 -14.55 5.97
C ILE A 18 1.59 -14.64 6.51
N VAL A 19 1.20 -13.75 7.41
CA VAL A 19 -0.08 -13.83 8.12
C VAL A 19 -1.26 -13.50 7.21
N ALA A 20 -1.10 -12.50 6.31
CA ALA A 20 -2.18 -12.09 5.42
C ALA A 20 -2.64 -13.22 4.47
N PRO A 21 -1.76 -13.93 3.72
CA PRO A 21 -2.18 -15.02 2.85
C PRO A 21 -2.74 -16.22 3.62
N ILE A 22 -2.23 -16.51 4.83
CA ILE A 22 -2.76 -17.58 5.69
C ILE A 22 -4.20 -17.27 6.11
N LYS A 23 -4.46 -16.05 6.58
CA LYS A 23 -5.82 -15.61 6.94
C LYS A 23 -6.75 -15.58 5.72
N ALA A 24 -6.29 -15.07 4.59
CA ALA A 24 -7.06 -15.05 3.35
C ALA A 24 -7.45 -16.46 2.88
N LYS A 25 -6.52 -17.42 2.95
CA LYS A 25 -6.78 -18.81 2.62
C LYS A 25 -7.80 -19.46 3.56
N LYS A 26 -7.71 -19.20 4.87
CA LYS A 26 -8.68 -19.70 5.85
C LYS A 26 -10.08 -19.16 5.60
N GLN A 27 -10.22 -17.85 5.35
CA GLN A 27 -11.51 -17.23 5.02
C GLN A 27 -12.11 -17.73 3.69
N GLN A 28 -11.26 -18.06 2.70
CA GLN A 28 -11.72 -18.65 1.43
C GLN A 28 -12.28 -20.06 1.62
N ILE A 29 -11.70 -20.85 2.51
CA ILE A 29 -12.19 -22.22 2.83
C ILE A 29 -13.56 -22.12 3.52
N GLU A 30 -13.77 -21.15 4.41
CA GLU A 30 -15.04 -20.93 5.10
C GLU A 30 -16.16 -20.44 4.16
N LYS A 31 -15.85 -19.70 3.12
CA LYS A 31 -16.85 -19.13 2.17
C LYS A 31 -17.29 -20.08 1.06
N GLY A 32 -16.58 -21.17 0.79
CA GLY A 32 -16.95 -22.26 -0.12
C GLY A 32 -17.05 -21.94 -1.62
N VAL A 33 -17.27 -20.69 -2.02
CA VAL A 33 -17.42 -20.26 -3.43
C VAL A 33 -16.47 -19.10 -3.73
N LYS A 34 -15.57 -19.29 -4.69
CA LYS A 34 -14.72 -18.19 -5.22
C LYS A 34 -15.51 -17.37 -6.22
N ASN A 35 -15.78 -16.13 -5.87
CA ASN A 35 -16.31 -15.17 -6.83
C ASN A 35 -15.17 -14.64 -7.73
N TYR A 36 -15.50 -14.27 -8.98
CA TYR A 36 -14.53 -13.67 -9.91
C TYR A 36 -13.86 -12.42 -9.31
N SER A 37 -14.63 -11.57 -8.62
CA SER A 37 -14.13 -10.39 -7.92
C SER A 37 -13.07 -10.72 -6.86
N ASP A 38 -13.27 -11.79 -6.08
CA ASP A 38 -12.29 -12.22 -5.06
C ASP A 38 -10.96 -12.66 -5.70
N THR A 39 -11.06 -13.36 -6.85
CA THR A 39 -9.89 -13.80 -7.59
C THR A 39 -9.13 -12.62 -8.18
N LEU A 40 -9.84 -11.64 -8.74
CA LEU A 40 -9.24 -10.45 -9.34
C LEU A 40 -8.58 -9.57 -8.27
N THR A 41 -9.27 -9.33 -7.16
CA THR A 41 -8.71 -8.61 -6.01
C THR A 41 -7.44 -9.27 -5.49
N SER A 42 -7.46 -10.59 -5.31
CA SER A 42 -6.27 -11.34 -4.88
C SER A 42 -5.10 -11.17 -5.84
N ARG A 43 -5.35 -11.16 -7.15
CA ARG A 43 -4.30 -10.95 -8.17
C ARG A 43 -3.75 -9.52 -8.13
N ILE A 44 -4.61 -8.51 -7.99
CA ILE A 44 -4.19 -7.11 -7.86
C ILE A 44 -3.25 -6.96 -6.65
N TRP A 45 -3.65 -7.43 -5.48
CA TRP A 45 -2.83 -7.31 -4.27
C TRP A 45 -1.56 -8.17 -4.31
N SER A 46 -1.59 -9.32 -4.98
CA SER A 46 -0.38 -10.10 -5.24
C SER A 46 0.60 -9.33 -6.11
N THR A 47 0.12 -8.65 -7.15
CA THR A 47 0.97 -7.81 -8.01
C THR A 47 1.59 -6.67 -7.21
N VAL A 48 0.83 -5.99 -6.34
CA VAL A 48 1.37 -4.97 -5.41
C VAL A 48 2.48 -5.55 -4.54
N GLY A 49 2.25 -6.72 -3.94
CA GLY A 49 3.24 -7.40 -3.11
C GLY A 49 4.52 -7.73 -3.86
N PHE A 50 4.43 -8.31 -5.06
CA PHE A 50 5.60 -8.60 -5.90
C PHE A 50 6.33 -7.33 -6.32
N SER A 51 5.60 -6.26 -6.67
CA SER A 51 6.20 -4.97 -7.02
C SER A 51 6.95 -4.36 -5.83
N ALA A 52 6.41 -4.47 -4.62
CA ALA A 52 7.06 -4.00 -3.41
C ALA A 52 8.35 -4.78 -3.11
N ILE A 53 8.34 -6.11 -3.29
CA ILE A 53 9.54 -6.94 -3.14
C ILE A 53 10.59 -6.56 -4.18
N ALA A 54 10.20 -6.37 -5.44
CA ALA A 54 11.12 -5.95 -6.50
C ALA A 54 11.73 -4.57 -6.23
N ALA A 55 10.92 -3.60 -5.83
CA ALA A 55 11.39 -2.26 -5.46
C ALA A 55 12.36 -2.30 -4.28
N THR A 56 12.06 -3.11 -3.25
CA THR A 56 12.95 -3.33 -2.10
C THR A 56 14.29 -3.92 -2.54
N ALA A 57 14.27 -4.93 -3.41
CA ALA A 57 15.49 -5.54 -3.94
C ALA A 57 16.33 -4.53 -4.75
N ILE A 58 15.71 -3.67 -5.54
CA ILE A 58 16.38 -2.60 -6.30
C ILE A 58 17.02 -1.60 -5.33
N CYS A 59 16.28 -1.09 -4.34
CA CYS A 59 16.82 -0.16 -3.34
C CYS A 59 18.01 -0.77 -2.59
N LEU A 60 17.90 -2.05 -2.21
CA LEU A 60 18.98 -2.76 -1.53
C LEU A 60 20.22 -2.93 -2.44
N ALA A 61 20.01 -3.24 -3.73
CA ALA A 61 21.10 -3.34 -4.70
C ALA A 61 21.83 -1.99 -4.86
N PHE A 62 21.10 -0.86 -4.95
CA PHE A 62 21.71 0.47 -5.01
C PHE A 62 22.50 0.80 -3.75
N LEU A 63 21.98 0.46 -2.57
CA LEU A 63 22.67 0.65 -1.30
C LEU A 63 23.97 -0.16 -1.25
N LEU A 64 23.93 -1.45 -1.61
CA LEU A 64 25.09 -2.36 -1.51
C LEU A 64 26.15 -2.10 -2.59
N VAL A 65 25.74 -1.75 -3.82
CA VAL A 65 26.67 -1.60 -4.95
C VAL A 65 27.21 -0.17 -5.08
N LYS A 66 26.36 0.82 -4.81
CA LYS A 66 26.69 2.25 -5.02
C LYS A 66 26.78 3.04 -3.73
N GLY A 67 26.37 2.49 -2.59
CA GLY A 67 26.24 3.24 -1.33
C GLY A 67 25.18 4.32 -1.36
N ILE A 68 24.26 4.27 -2.33
CA ILE A 68 23.18 5.27 -2.49
C ILE A 68 21.99 4.83 -1.66
N ASP A 69 21.54 5.70 -0.74
CA ASP A 69 20.32 5.51 0.03
C ASP A 69 19.09 5.86 -0.80
N ALA A 70 18.46 4.84 -1.39
CA ALA A 70 17.25 4.97 -2.21
C ALA A 70 15.94 4.70 -1.40
N TRP A 71 16.01 4.55 -0.08
CA TRP A 71 14.83 4.28 0.75
C TRP A 71 13.71 5.33 0.67
N PRO A 72 13.98 6.64 0.52
CA PRO A 72 12.92 7.61 0.34
C PRO A 72 12.02 7.32 -0.86
N MET A 73 12.55 6.73 -1.94
CA MET A 73 11.78 6.32 -3.11
C MET A 73 10.76 5.21 -2.81
N MET A 74 11.00 4.38 -1.81
CA MET A 74 10.07 3.31 -1.41
C MET A 74 8.75 3.86 -0.88
N LEU A 75 8.80 4.97 -0.15
CA LEU A 75 7.59 5.60 0.39
C LEU A 75 6.76 6.24 -0.73
N ALA A 76 7.41 6.93 -1.67
CA ALA A 76 6.76 7.47 -2.85
C ALA A 76 6.16 6.35 -3.72
N PHE A 77 6.91 5.27 -3.94
CA PHE A 77 6.41 4.09 -4.63
C PHE A 77 5.18 3.49 -3.95
N ALA A 78 5.18 3.37 -2.62
CA ALA A 78 4.04 2.86 -1.86
C ALA A 78 2.80 3.75 -2.02
N LEU A 79 2.97 5.09 -2.02
CA LEU A 79 1.91 6.07 -2.24
C LEU A 79 1.38 6.09 -3.69
N ILE A 80 2.02 5.41 -4.62
CA ILE A 80 1.54 5.24 -6.00
C ILE A 80 0.90 3.88 -6.18
N ILE A 81 1.61 2.80 -5.84
CA ILE A 81 1.17 1.44 -6.17
C ILE A 81 -0.04 0.99 -5.35
N VAL A 82 -0.09 1.35 -4.06
CA VAL A 82 -1.20 0.97 -3.17
C VAL A 82 -2.48 1.70 -3.54
N PRO A 83 -2.50 3.04 -3.71
CA PRO A 83 -3.70 3.75 -4.15
C PRO A 83 -4.16 3.33 -5.54
N PHE A 84 -3.24 3.03 -6.46
CA PHE A 84 -3.60 2.50 -7.78
C PHE A 84 -4.37 1.18 -7.67
N ALA A 85 -3.88 0.27 -6.82
CA ALA A 85 -4.57 -1.00 -6.56
C ALA A 85 -5.95 -0.78 -5.92
N GLU A 86 -6.08 0.21 -5.05
CA GLU A 86 -7.34 0.57 -4.40
C GLU A 86 -8.36 1.14 -5.39
N VAL A 87 -7.94 2.04 -6.28
CA VAL A 87 -8.79 2.54 -7.38
C VAL A 87 -9.24 1.38 -8.26
N ALA A 88 -8.33 0.50 -8.67
CA ALA A 88 -8.65 -0.67 -9.48
C ALA A 88 -9.68 -1.58 -8.77
N GLN A 89 -9.49 -1.81 -7.48
CA GLN A 89 -10.44 -2.55 -6.66
C GLN A 89 -11.79 -1.85 -6.55
N GLY A 90 -11.80 -0.52 -6.38
CA GLY A 90 -13.01 0.29 -6.34
C GLY A 90 -13.83 0.21 -7.64
N ILE A 91 -13.17 0.18 -8.79
CA ILE A 91 -13.80 -0.03 -10.10
C ILE A 91 -14.43 -1.43 -10.18
N VAL A 92 -13.71 -2.46 -9.75
CA VAL A 92 -14.18 -3.85 -9.76
C VAL A 92 -15.42 -4.05 -8.88
N PHE A 93 -15.42 -3.45 -7.69
CA PHE A 93 -16.54 -3.55 -6.75
C PHE A 93 -17.62 -2.49 -6.98
N LYS A 94 -17.41 -1.53 -7.90
CA LYS A 94 -18.28 -0.37 -8.15
C LYS A 94 -18.48 0.48 -6.88
N GLU A 95 -17.44 0.57 -6.05
CA GLU A 95 -17.43 1.30 -4.79
C GLU A 95 -16.70 2.65 -4.94
N THR A 96 -17.47 3.71 -5.03
CA THR A 96 -16.95 5.09 -5.21
C THR A 96 -16.02 5.52 -4.08
N THR A 97 -16.26 5.06 -2.85
CA THR A 97 -15.41 5.40 -1.69
C THR A 97 -13.96 4.93 -1.85
N LEU A 98 -13.75 3.73 -2.43
CA LEU A 98 -12.41 3.22 -2.73
C LEU A 98 -11.75 4.02 -3.86
N ILE A 99 -12.54 4.40 -4.88
CA ILE A 99 -12.02 5.18 -6.02
C ILE A 99 -11.56 6.56 -5.53
N VAL A 100 -12.37 7.24 -4.71
CA VAL A 100 -12.03 8.57 -4.18
C VAL A 100 -10.84 8.49 -3.22
N GLY A 101 -10.84 7.52 -2.29
CA GLY A 101 -9.73 7.30 -1.37
C GLY A 101 -8.42 7.04 -2.11
N GLY A 102 -8.44 6.12 -3.07
CA GLY A 102 -7.28 5.82 -3.91
C GLY A 102 -6.83 7.01 -4.76
N ALA A 103 -7.75 7.83 -5.29
CA ALA A 103 -7.40 9.05 -6.03
C ALA A 103 -6.65 10.07 -5.15
N ILE A 104 -7.07 10.23 -3.89
CA ILE A 104 -6.37 11.09 -2.91
C ILE A 104 -4.96 10.55 -2.65
N GLY A 105 -4.81 9.24 -2.44
CA GLY A 105 -3.51 8.60 -2.25
C GLY A 105 -2.60 8.77 -3.47
N LEU A 106 -3.12 8.56 -4.69
CA LEU A 106 -2.37 8.78 -5.94
C LEU A 106 -1.88 10.21 -6.08
N PHE A 107 -2.73 11.19 -5.77
CA PHE A 107 -2.34 12.59 -5.80
C PHE A 107 -1.18 12.87 -4.82
N ALA A 108 -1.26 12.35 -3.59
CA ALA A 108 -0.17 12.46 -2.60
C ALA A 108 1.12 11.79 -3.09
N GLY A 109 1.03 10.61 -3.75
CA GLY A 109 2.16 9.91 -4.33
C GLY A 109 2.83 10.70 -5.46
N LEU A 110 2.06 11.19 -6.42
CA LEU A 110 2.55 11.99 -7.53
C LEU A 110 3.16 13.32 -7.04
N PHE A 111 2.57 13.94 -6.02
CA PHE A 111 3.14 15.12 -5.38
C PHE A 111 4.50 14.82 -4.74
N THR A 112 4.63 13.68 -4.06
CA THR A 112 5.90 13.24 -3.47
C THR A 112 6.96 12.99 -4.53
N GLU A 113 6.59 12.33 -5.64
CA GLU A 113 7.50 12.13 -6.80
C GLU A 113 7.96 13.45 -7.40
N ALA A 114 7.05 14.41 -7.56
CA ALA A 114 7.39 15.74 -8.05
C ALA A 114 8.37 16.47 -7.10
N CYS A 115 8.22 16.31 -5.79
CA CYS A 115 9.16 16.83 -4.80
C CYS A 115 10.56 16.20 -4.96
N ILE A 116 10.62 14.87 -5.13
CA ILE A 116 11.89 14.15 -5.35
C ILE A 116 12.54 14.61 -6.66
N ALA A 117 11.78 14.71 -7.74
CA ALA A 117 12.29 15.17 -9.03
C ALA A 117 12.76 16.64 -9.03
N GLY A 118 12.20 17.45 -8.15
CA GLY A 118 12.57 18.85 -7.94
C GLY A 118 13.63 19.06 -6.85
N ASP A 119 14.32 18.01 -6.42
CA ASP A 119 15.34 18.05 -5.33
C ASP A 119 14.83 18.69 -4.04
N VAL A 120 13.52 18.59 -3.78
CA VAL A 120 12.92 19.05 -2.51
C VAL A 120 13.20 18.03 -1.43
N GLU A 121 13.86 18.45 -0.36
CA GLU A 121 14.18 17.55 0.75
C GLU A 121 12.91 17.05 1.45
N LEU A 122 12.79 15.73 1.58
CA LEU A 122 11.68 15.06 2.26
C LEU A 122 11.93 15.04 3.77
N TYR A 123 11.72 16.19 4.43
CA TYR A 123 11.83 16.25 5.88
C TYR A 123 10.72 15.45 6.56
N ALA A 124 11.08 14.67 7.57
CA ALA A 124 10.11 13.88 8.33
C ALA A 124 8.99 14.73 8.96
N SER A 125 9.23 16.02 9.19
CA SER A 125 8.28 16.95 9.78
C SER A 125 7.02 17.18 8.93
N TRP A 126 7.13 17.16 7.60
CA TRP A 126 5.98 17.35 6.71
C TRP A 126 5.62 16.10 5.92
N TYR A 127 6.62 15.31 5.56
CA TYR A 127 6.42 14.15 4.71
C TYR A 127 5.73 12.98 5.44
N MET A 128 6.11 12.70 6.69
CA MET A 128 5.45 11.67 7.49
C MET A 128 3.99 11.98 7.78
N PRO A 129 3.59 13.21 8.19
CA PRO A 129 2.19 13.57 8.27
C PRO A 129 1.43 13.42 6.95
N LEU A 130 2.01 13.84 5.82
CA LEU A 130 1.40 13.65 4.50
C LEU A 130 1.13 12.17 4.21
N PHE A 131 2.13 11.31 4.45
CA PHE A 131 2.01 9.87 4.28
C PHE A 131 0.89 9.28 5.15
N ILE A 132 0.86 9.63 6.44
CA ILE A 132 -0.15 9.14 7.38
C ILE A 132 -1.55 9.61 6.96
N ILE A 133 -1.73 10.88 6.62
CA ILE A 133 -3.02 11.44 6.19
C ILE A 133 -3.49 10.75 4.91
N ALA A 134 -2.62 10.55 3.93
CA ALA A 134 -2.93 9.85 2.70
C ALA A 134 -3.40 8.41 2.97
N PHE A 135 -2.70 7.66 3.82
CA PHE A 135 -3.08 6.29 4.18
C PHE A 135 -4.39 6.22 4.97
N VAL A 136 -4.63 7.16 5.87
CA VAL A 136 -5.92 7.27 6.58
C VAL A 136 -7.05 7.52 5.58
N ALA A 137 -6.87 8.48 4.67
CA ALA A 137 -7.88 8.85 3.69
C ALA A 137 -8.19 7.71 2.71
N MET A 138 -7.18 6.97 2.25
CA MET A 138 -7.37 5.92 1.25
C MET A 138 -7.78 4.57 1.84
N MET A 139 -7.33 4.19 3.03
CA MET A 139 -7.58 2.84 3.56
C MET A 139 -8.56 2.83 4.74
N ILE A 140 -8.37 3.71 5.72
CA ILE A 140 -9.16 3.67 6.96
C ILE A 140 -10.58 4.18 6.71
N ILE A 141 -10.73 5.32 6.04
CA ILE A 141 -12.05 5.92 5.78
C ILE A 141 -12.90 5.02 4.88
N PRO A 142 -12.45 4.57 3.70
CA PRO A 142 -13.22 3.65 2.87
C PRO A 142 -13.53 2.33 3.56
N GLY A 143 -12.55 1.75 4.27
CA GLY A 143 -12.74 0.51 5.03
C GLY A 143 -13.82 0.64 6.10
N HIS A 144 -13.88 1.76 6.82
CA HIS A 144 -14.91 2.02 7.82
C HIS A 144 -16.31 2.18 7.19
N ILE A 145 -16.40 2.92 6.09
CA ILE A 145 -17.66 3.13 5.36
C ILE A 145 -18.19 1.80 4.82
N LEU A 146 -17.34 0.97 4.21
CA LEU A 146 -17.72 -0.33 3.69
C LEU A 146 -18.19 -1.28 4.79
N ASN A 147 -17.48 -1.31 5.93
CA ASN A 147 -17.89 -2.11 7.07
C ASN A 147 -19.26 -1.67 7.64
N HIS A 148 -19.53 -0.35 7.65
CA HIS A 148 -20.83 0.17 8.09
C HIS A 148 -21.96 -0.20 7.12
N LYS A 149 -21.72 -0.11 5.78
CA LYS A 149 -22.68 -0.58 4.77
C LYS A 149 -23.00 -2.06 4.94
N ALA A 150 -21.96 -2.90 5.05
CA ALA A 150 -22.12 -4.35 5.20
C ALA A 150 -22.88 -4.78 6.48
N ARG A 151 -22.86 -3.94 7.52
CA ARG A 151 -23.64 -4.18 8.75
C ARG A 151 -25.13 -3.82 8.63
N LYS A 152 -25.46 -2.90 7.73
CA LYS A 152 -26.87 -2.49 7.49
C LYS A 152 -27.63 -3.44 6.58
N GLU A 153 -26.90 -4.26 5.81
CA GLU A 153 -27.48 -5.24 4.88
C GLU A 153 -27.72 -6.62 5.52
N LYS A 154 -27.31 -6.78 6.79
CA LYS A 154 -27.61 -7.97 7.63
C LYS A 154 -28.81 -7.74 8.52
#